data_353a0454fd471688119dd01aa377c2d2
#
_entry.id   353a0454fd471688119dd01aa377c2d2
#
_cell.length_a   1.000
_cell.length_b   1.000
_cell.length_c   1.000
_cell.angle_alpha   90.00
_cell.angle_beta   90.00
_cell.angle_gamma   90.00
#
_symmetry.space_group_name_H-M   'P 1'
#
loop_
_entity.id
_entity.type
_entity.pdbx_description
1 polymer ?
#
loop_
_entity_poly.entity_id
_entity_poly.type
_entity_poly.pdbx_seq_one_letter_code
_entity_poly.pdbx_strand_id
1 'polypeptide(L)'
;PLSYKIGVRKNGLRNRQTLDGQDLLKTPDDYYEIEIADEGFEYFAKQVASVRLKAARANNVPVPDKLSEFLQDLSLAEEAEYLGAGRIAKAILEELKEDAKALSYFESKPIHETYFLRYWQASEGGSIIKLANDWIANEREWQVRLGNYGYASLFWLSKGNKGARIRKYYCGERVFLTLASGNIRYFLELIDCAVTYELSEGRKFPEILVISPKSQTLAAREVGERR
;
A
#
# COMPACT_ATOMS: atom_id res chain seq x y z
N PRO A 1 -46.67 19.34 3.42
CA PRO A 1 -45.43 19.63 4.14
C PRO A 1 -44.26 19.36 3.21
N LEU A 2 -43.30 20.31 3.14
CA LEU A 2 -42.06 20.16 2.40
C LEU A 2 -40.98 19.61 3.34
N SER A 3 -40.24 18.58 2.91
CA SER A 3 -39.08 18.10 3.64
C SER A 3 -37.82 18.26 2.77
N TYR A 4 -36.76 18.70 3.38
CA TYR A 4 -35.45 18.86 2.72
C TYR A 4 -34.47 17.84 3.24
N LYS A 5 -33.65 17.27 2.36
CA LYS A 5 -32.52 16.45 2.70
C LYS A 5 -31.25 17.22 2.33
N ILE A 6 -30.45 17.57 3.32
CA ILE A 6 -29.24 18.37 3.14
C ILE A 6 -28.04 17.51 3.51
N GLY A 7 -27.14 17.24 2.56
CA GLY A 7 -25.88 16.55 2.83
C GLY A 7 -24.80 17.57 3.19
N VAL A 8 -24.18 17.43 4.35
CA VAL A 8 -23.06 18.26 4.80
C VAL A 8 -21.93 17.39 5.33
N ARG A 9 -20.70 17.88 5.26
CA ARG A 9 -19.60 17.26 5.98
C ARG A 9 -19.76 17.45 7.48
N LYS A 10 -19.26 16.53 8.30
CA LYS A 10 -19.37 16.57 9.78
C LYS A 10 -19.01 17.94 10.38
N ASN A 11 -18.03 18.65 9.82
CA ASN A 11 -17.61 19.99 10.24
C ASN A 11 -18.15 21.11 9.34
N GLY A 12 -19.08 20.82 8.43
CA GLY A 12 -19.64 21.79 7.48
C GLY A 12 -20.80 22.60 8.03
N LEU A 13 -21.51 22.06 9.04
CA LEU A 13 -22.61 22.75 9.68
C LEU A 13 -22.06 23.65 10.81
N ARG A 14 -21.66 24.88 10.44
CA ARG A 14 -21.05 25.83 11.39
C ARG A 14 -22.05 26.64 12.20
N ASN A 15 -23.25 26.81 11.67
CA ASN A 15 -24.29 27.61 12.31
C ASN A 15 -25.66 26.92 12.21
N ARG A 16 -26.35 26.82 13.30
CA ARG A 16 -27.70 26.26 13.41
C ARG A 16 -28.75 27.35 13.72
N GLN A 17 -28.37 28.60 13.59
CA GLN A 17 -29.29 29.72 13.80
C GLN A 17 -30.33 29.80 12.68
N THR A 18 -31.57 30.14 13.06
CA THR A 18 -32.62 30.52 12.12
C THR A 18 -32.28 31.85 11.43
N LEU A 19 -33.00 32.21 10.37
CA LEU A 19 -32.74 33.44 9.61
C LEU A 19 -32.94 34.71 10.45
N ASP A 20 -33.80 34.67 11.45
CA ASP A 20 -34.04 35.78 12.40
C ASP A 20 -32.97 35.85 13.51
N GLY A 21 -32.10 34.85 13.61
CA GLY A 21 -30.98 34.81 14.54
C GLY A 21 -31.37 34.62 16.02
N GLN A 22 -32.67 34.49 16.35
CA GLN A 22 -33.15 34.36 17.75
C GLN A 22 -33.21 32.88 18.17
N ASP A 23 -33.50 31.97 17.25
CA ASP A 23 -33.66 30.56 17.54
C ASP A 23 -32.57 29.70 16.93
N LEU A 24 -32.25 28.60 17.60
CA LEU A 24 -31.37 27.55 17.10
C LEU A 24 -32.19 26.33 16.69
N LEU A 25 -31.94 25.79 15.52
CA LEU A 25 -32.52 24.52 15.08
C LEU A 25 -32.14 23.41 16.06
N LYS A 26 -33.14 22.70 16.58
CA LYS A 26 -32.96 21.62 17.56
C LYS A 26 -33.32 20.26 16.96
N THR A 27 -32.53 19.27 17.26
CA THR A 27 -32.87 17.86 16.98
C THR A 27 -33.57 17.28 18.22
N PRO A 28 -34.62 16.47 18.10
CA PRO A 28 -35.24 15.98 16.85
C PRO A 28 -36.40 16.85 16.33
N ASP A 29 -36.72 17.99 16.98
CA ASP A 29 -37.94 18.76 16.72
C ASP A 29 -37.94 19.43 15.33
N ASP A 30 -36.82 20.05 14.95
CA ASP A 30 -36.69 20.81 13.69
C ASP A 30 -36.05 20.00 12.58
N TYR A 31 -35.16 19.05 12.90
CA TYR A 31 -34.47 18.19 11.94
C TYR A 31 -33.99 16.88 12.56
N TYR A 32 -33.77 15.90 11.70
CA TYR A 32 -33.08 14.67 12.07
C TYR A 32 -31.67 14.66 11.47
N GLU A 33 -30.68 14.40 12.31
CA GLU A 33 -29.30 14.20 11.88
C GLU A 33 -29.07 12.70 11.64
N ILE A 34 -28.71 12.37 10.40
CA ILE A 34 -28.33 11.01 10.01
C ILE A 34 -26.83 11.03 9.73
N GLU A 35 -26.05 10.49 10.65
CA GLU A 35 -24.62 10.30 10.41
C GLU A 35 -24.45 9.12 9.45
N ILE A 36 -23.93 9.40 8.25
CA ILE A 36 -23.52 8.36 7.31
C ILE A 36 -22.16 7.87 7.81
N ALA A 37 -22.17 6.80 8.59
CA ALA A 37 -20.95 6.17 9.07
C ALA A 37 -20.16 5.57 7.91
N ASP A 38 -18.83 5.64 7.99
CA ASP A 38 -17.93 4.98 7.03
C ASP A 38 -17.90 3.44 7.19
N GLU A 39 -18.78 2.89 8.01
CA GLU A 39 -18.95 1.45 8.16
C GLU A 39 -19.35 0.83 6.82
N GLY A 40 -18.42 0.01 6.27
CA GLY A 40 -18.63 -0.65 4.98
C GLY A 40 -18.01 0.06 3.77
N PHE A 41 -17.20 1.12 3.96
CA PHE A 41 -16.53 1.80 2.85
C PHE A 41 -15.76 0.83 1.95
N GLU A 42 -14.99 -0.10 2.53
CA GLU A 42 -14.24 -1.08 1.73
C GLU A 42 -15.17 -1.92 0.84
N TYR A 43 -16.27 -2.41 1.40
CA TYR A 43 -17.25 -3.18 0.64
C TYR A 43 -17.85 -2.33 -0.47
N PHE A 44 -18.28 -1.11 -0.17
CA PHE A 44 -18.85 -0.17 -1.13
C PHE A 44 -17.86 0.14 -2.26
N ALA A 45 -16.61 0.48 -1.92
CA ALA A 45 -15.58 0.81 -2.90
C ALA A 45 -15.27 -0.37 -3.83
N LYS A 46 -15.19 -1.59 -3.28
CA LYS A 46 -15.02 -2.81 -4.07
C LYS A 46 -16.19 -3.07 -5.01
N GLN A 47 -17.43 -2.83 -4.57
CA GLN A 47 -18.61 -2.94 -5.43
C GLN A 47 -18.56 -1.93 -6.58
N VAL A 48 -18.24 -0.68 -6.30
CA VAL A 48 -18.11 0.37 -7.34
C VAL A 48 -17.02 -0.01 -8.35
N ALA A 49 -15.87 -0.47 -7.89
CA ALA A 49 -14.78 -0.92 -8.76
C ALA A 49 -15.22 -2.12 -9.64
N SER A 50 -15.88 -3.11 -9.03
CA SER A 50 -16.39 -4.29 -9.75
C SER A 50 -17.36 -3.90 -10.87
N VAL A 51 -18.30 -2.99 -10.60
CA VAL A 51 -19.23 -2.48 -11.61
C VAL A 51 -18.49 -1.80 -12.76
N ARG A 52 -17.44 -0.99 -12.46
CA ARG A 52 -16.63 -0.32 -13.48
C ARG A 52 -15.80 -1.29 -14.32
N LEU A 53 -15.18 -2.29 -13.69
CA LEU A 53 -14.45 -3.35 -14.40
C LEU A 53 -15.40 -4.13 -15.31
N LYS A 54 -16.59 -4.47 -14.82
CA LYS A 54 -17.63 -5.13 -15.64
C LYS A 54 -18.05 -4.27 -16.83
N ALA A 55 -18.25 -2.97 -16.64
CA ALA A 55 -18.58 -2.04 -17.71
C ALA A 55 -17.43 -1.91 -18.73
N ALA A 56 -16.18 -1.89 -18.30
CA ALA A 56 -15.03 -1.88 -19.19
C ALA A 56 -14.99 -3.15 -20.07
N ARG A 57 -15.20 -4.33 -19.50
CA ARG A 57 -15.28 -5.59 -20.27
C ARG A 57 -16.43 -5.59 -21.28
N ALA A 58 -17.58 -5.05 -20.89
CA ALA A 58 -18.72 -4.91 -21.81
C ALA A 58 -18.41 -4.02 -23.01
N ASN A 59 -17.43 -3.11 -22.86
CA ASN A 59 -16.89 -2.27 -23.94
C ASN A 59 -15.61 -2.85 -24.58
N ASN A 60 -15.41 -4.17 -24.47
CA ASN A 60 -14.26 -4.90 -25.03
C ASN A 60 -12.88 -4.46 -24.50
N VAL A 61 -12.83 -3.85 -23.32
CA VAL A 61 -11.55 -3.60 -22.63
C VAL A 61 -11.21 -4.84 -21.79
N PRO A 62 -10.13 -5.54 -22.07
CA PRO A 62 -9.77 -6.79 -21.38
C PRO A 62 -9.15 -6.49 -20.01
N VAL A 63 -9.98 -6.27 -19.02
CA VAL A 63 -9.58 -6.09 -17.62
C VAL A 63 -10.00 -7.30 -16.78
N PRO A 64 -9.30 -7.62 -15.68
CA PRO A 64 -9.65 -8.72 -14.78
C PRO A 64 -11.04 -8.59 -14.17
N ASP A 65 -11.56 -9.70 -13.65
CA ASP A 65 -12.86 -9.70 -12.95
C ASP A 65 -12.79 -9.03 -11.59
N LYS A 66 -11.67 -9.19 -10.90
CA LYS A 66 -11.46 -8.71 -9.54
C LYS A 66 -10.46 -7.57 -9.51
N LEU A 67 -10.74 -6.59 -8.67
CA LEU A 67 -9.83 -5.47 -8.44
C LEU A 67 -8.48 -5.92 -7.87
N SER A 68 -8.46 -6.95 -7.02
CA SER A 68 -7.24 -7.52 -6.46
C SER A 68 -6.33 -8.18 -7.51
N GLU A 69 -6.88 -8.61 -8.63
CA GLU A 69 -6.11 -9.10 -9.78
C GLU A 69 -5.57 -7.95 -10.63
N PHE A 70 -6.30 -6.84 -10.67
CA PHE A 70 -5.90 -5.64 -11.40
C PHE A 70 -4.87 -4.79 -10.64
N LEU A 71 -5.04 -4.66 -9.32
CA LEU A 71 -4.11 -4.00 -8.39
C LEU A 71 -3.37 -5.05 -7.57
N GLN A 72 -2.39 -5.69 -8.20
CA GLN A 72 -1.63 -6.73 -7.54
C GLN A 72 -0.85 -6.18 -6.33
N ASP A 73 -0.93 -6.89 -5.22
CA ASP A 73 -0.16 -6.61 -4.02
C ASP A 73 1.28 -7.12 -4.14
N LEU A 74 2.18 -6.55 -3.36
CA LEU A 74 3.53 -7.04 -3.20
C LEU A 74 3.71 -7.66 -1.81
N SER A 75 4.25 -8.87 -1.77
CA SER A 75 4.81 -9.43 -0.56
C SER A 75 6.07 -8.67 -0.13
N LEU A 76 6.47 -8.82 1.14
CA LEU A 76 7.70 -8.23 1.65
C LEU A 76 8.93 -8.67 0.82
N ALA A 77 8.94 -9.94 0.37
CA ALA A 77 10.01 -10.50 -0.44
C ALA A 77 10.12 -9.81 -1.80
N GLU A 78 8.99 -9.69 -2.52
CA GLU A 78 8.93 -9.03 -3.82
C GLU A 78 9.29 -7.56 -3.71
N GLU A 79 8.78 -6.85 -2.70
CA GLU A 79 9.14 -5.45 -2.49
C GLU A 79 10.64 -5.28 -2.21
N ALA A 80 11.25 -6.16 -1.43
CA ALA A 80 12.69 -6.16 -1.19
C ALA A 80 13.49 -6.36 -2.47
N GLU A 81 13.03 -7.24 -3.36
CA GLU A 81 13.65 -7.43 -4.69
C GLU A 81 13.56 -6.16 -5.54
N TYR A 82 12.39 -5.56 -5.65
CA TYR A 82 12.19 -4.30 -6.38
C TYR A 82 13.07 -3.16 -5.86
N LEU A 83 13.32 -3.12 -4.55
CA LEU A 83 14.19 -2.14 -3.89
C LEU A 83 15.68 -2.50 -3.97
N GLY A 84 16.03 -3.65 -4.56
CA GLY A 84 17.42 -4.04 -4.81
C GLY A 84 18.12 -4.79 -3.67
N ALA A 85 17.37 -5.41 -2.77
CA ALA A 85 17.91 -6.24 -1.68
C ALA A 85 18.78 -7.41 -2.19
N GLY A 86 18.50 -7.93 -3.38
CA GLY A 86 19.24 -9.06 -3.98
C GLY A 86 20.74 -8.83 -4.09
N ARG A 87 21.19 -7.60 -4.37
CA ARG A 87 22.62 -7.29 -4.41
C ARG A 87 23.27 -7.42 -3.03
N ILE A 88 22.59 -6.97 -1.99
CA ILE A 88 23.09 -7.03 -0.60
C ILE A 88 23.04 -8.48 -0.12
N ALA A 89 21.98 -9.22 -0.42
CA ALA A 89 21.86 -10.64 -0.08
C ALA A 89 23.00 -11.46 -0.70
N LYS A 90 23.34 -11.23 -1.97
CA LYS A 90 24.49 -11.87 -2.61
C LYS A 90 25.80 -11.57 -1.88
N ALA A 91 26.04 -10.32 -1.48
CA ALA A 91 27.25 -9.96 -0.72
C ALA A 91 27.29 -10.67 0.66
N ILE A 92 26.14 -10.84 1.31
CA ILE A 92 26.05 -11.60 2.57
C ILE A 92 26.38 -13.08 2.34
N LEU A 93 25.85 -13.70 1.28
CA LEU A 93 26.17 -15.09 0.96
C LEU A 93 27.66 -15.30 0.68
N GLU A 94 28.33 -14.32 0.07
CA GLU A 94 29.80 -14.36 -0.09
C GLU A 94 30.53 -14.32 1.27
N GLU A 95 30.08 -13.50 2.21
CA GLU A 95 30.65 -13.45 3.57
C GLU A 95 30.40 -14.77 4.35
N LEU A 96 29.26 -15.45 4.08
CA LEU A 96 28.91 -16.72 4.73
C LEU A 96 29.67 -17.92 4.17
N LYS A 97 30.49 -17.79 3.11
CA LYS A 97 31.32 -18.90 2.58
C LYS A 97 32.29 -19.48 3.58
N GLU A 98 32.65 -18.72 4.62
CA GLU A 98 33.51 -19.21 5.71
C GLU A 98 32.76 -20.16 6.68
N ASP A 99 31.42 -20.22 6.61
CA ASP A 99 30.55 -21.09 7.43
C ASP A 99 29.57 -21.84 6.54
N ALA A 100 29.93 -23.06 6.14
CA ALA A 100 29.14 -23.87 5.21
C ALA A 100 27.71 -24.15 5.70
N LYS A 101 27.48 -24.23 7.02
CA LYS A 101 26.15 -24.44 7.60
C LYS A 101 25.29 -23.20 7.42
N ALA A 102 25.83 -22.03 7.75
CA ALA A 102 25.13 -20.78 7.60
C ALA A 102 24.86 -20.47 6.13
N LEU A 103 25.83 -20.69 5.25
CA LEU A 103 25.67 -20.52 3.81
C LEU A 103 24.51 -21.37 3.27
N SER A 104 24.54 -22.68 3.50
CA SER A 104 23.48 -23.59 3.02
C SER A 104 22.08 -23.22 3.53
N TYR A 105 21.99 -22.76 4.79
CA TYR A 105 20.73 -22.32 5.36
C TYR A 105 20.17 -21.07 4.63
N PHE A 106 21.01 -20.03 4.43
CA PHE A 106 20.57 -18.79 3.84
C PHE A 106 20.44 -18.82 2.31
N GLU A 107 21.12 -19.72 1.60
CA GLU A 107 20.87 -19.98 0.18
C GLU A 107 19.46 -20.49 -0.09
N SER A 108 18.85 -21.18 0.87
CA SER A 108 17.49 -21.69 0.77
C SER A 108 16.41 -20.67 1.20
N LYS A 109 16.81 -19.55 1.80
CA LYS A 109 15.87 -18.53 2.33
C LYS A 109 15.52 -17.46 1.30
N PRO A 110 14.34 -16.85 1.42
CA PRO A 110 13.97 -15.70 0.62
C PRO A 110 14.98 -14.54 0.77
N ILE A 111 15.20 -13.80 -0.30
CA ILE A 111 16.19 -12.70 -0.36
C ILE A 111 16.05 -11.68 0.78
N HIS A 112 14.80 -11.35 1.15
CA HIS A 112 14.55 -10.37 2.21
C HIS A 112 15.01 -10.86 3.58
N GLU A 113 14.97 -12.17 3.87
CA GLU A 113 15.48 -12.75 5.12
C GLU A 113 17.01 -12.63 5.16
N THR A 114 17.69 -13.01 4.09
CA THR A 114 19.14 -12.86 3.98
C THR A 114 19.57 -11.40 4.09
N TYR A 115 18.88 -10.49 3.38
CA TYR A 115 19.11 -9.06 3.48
C TYR A 115 18.92 -8.52 4.90
N PHE A 116 17.94 -9.04 5.65
CA PHE A 116 17.61 -8.60 7.00
C PHE A 116 18.77 -8.78 7.99
N LEU A 117 19.67 -9.73 7.76
CA LEU A 117 20.92 -9.84 8.53
C LEU A 117 21.76 -8.56 8.45
N ARG A 118 21.86 -7.94 7.27
CA ARG A 118 22.62 -6.69 7.10
C ARG A 118 21.95 -5.51 7.78
N TYR A 119 20.63 -5.44 7.67
CA TYR A 119 19.86 -4.43 8.40
C TYR A 119 20.06 -4.55 9.91
N TRP A 120 19.98 -5.77 10.43
CA TRP A 120 20.17 -6.04 11.87
C TRP A 120 21.60 -5.74 12.31
N GLN A 121 22.58 -6.14 11.51
CA GLN A 121 23.99 -5.81 11.77
C GLN A 121 24.22 -4.29 11.87
N ALA A 122 23.58 -3.51 11.02
CA ALA A 122 23.74 -2.05 11.04
C ALA A 122 23.14 -1.41 12.28
N SER A 123 22.16 -2.06 12.91
CA SER A 123 21.48 -1.57 14.13
C SER A 123 22.19 -2.04 15.42
N GLU A 124 22.55 -3.31 15.49
CA GLU A 124 23.02 -3.97 16.72
C GLU A 124 24.54 -4.27 16.69
N GLY A 125 25.16 -4.16 15.53
CA GLY A 125 26.57 -4.54 15.36
C GLY A 125 26.77 -6.06 15.19
N GLY A 126 28.02 -6.49 15.35
CA GLY A 126 28.41 -7.90 15.24
C GLY A 126 28.86 -8.30 13.83
N SER A 127 29.28 -9.56 13.65
CA SER A 127 29.60 -10.11 12.35
C SER A 127 28.40 -10.84 11.75
N ILE A 128 28.31 -10.85 10.43
CA ILE A 128 27.25 -11.54 9.68
C ILE A 128 27.21 -13.03 10.05
N ILE A 129 28.34 -13.67 10.17
CA ILE A 129 28.45 -15.10 10.53
C ILE A 129 27.85 -15.36 11.93
N LYS A 130 28.15 -14.51 12.91
CA LYS A 130 27.55 -14.64 14.26
C LYS A 130 26.04 -14.46 14.25
N LEU A 131 25.54 -13.44 13.52
CA LEU A 131 24.11 -13.19 13.41
C LEU A 131 23.40 -14.32 12.66
N ALA A 132 24.00 -14.87 11.61
CA ALA A 132 23.46 -16.01 10.89
C ALA A 132 23.36 -17.26 11.78
N ASN A 133 24.38 -17.55 12.57
CA ASN A 133 24.36 -18.67 13.50
C ASN A 133 23.36 -18.47 14.65
N ASP A 134 23.22 -17.23 15.15
CA ASP A 134 22.17 -16.88 16.12
C ASP A 134 20.77 -17.06 15.52
N TRP A 135 20.57 -16.67 14.27
CA TRP A 135 19.30 -16.91 13.58
C TRP A 135 18.96 -18.40 13.51
N ILE A 136 19.93 -19.23 13.07
CA ILE A 136 19.75 -20.69 12.99
C ILE A 136 19.42 -21.31 14.35
N ALA A 137 20.04 -20.81 15.42
CA ALA A 137 19.81 -21.30 16.77
C ALA A 137 18.47 -20.82 17.36
N ASN A 138 18.02 -19.63 17.01
CA ASN A 138 16.86 -18.92 17.58
C ASN A 138 15.84 -18.51 16.51
N GLU A 139 15.52 -19.38 15.55
CA GLU A 139 14.71 -19.06 14.35
C GLU A 139 13.39 -18.37 14.70
N ARG A 140 12.69 -18.84 15.72
CA ARG A 140 11.42 -18.27 16.15
C ARG A 140 11.55 -16.78 16.55
N GLU A 141 12.59 -16.44 17.27
CA GLU A 141 12.83 -15.06 17.70
C GLU A 141 13.16 -14.16 16.50
N TRP A 142 13.96 -14.66 15.57
CA TRP A 142 14.30 -13.95 14.35
C TRP A 142 13.08 -13.73 13.43
N GLN A 143 12.16 -14.68 13.37
CA GLN A 143 10.90 -14.51 12.64
C GLN A 143 10.02 -13.41 13.30
N VAL A 144 10.00 -13.31 14.63
CA VAL A 144 9.34 -12.20 15.33
C VAL A 144 10.03 -10.87 15.02
N ARG A 145 11.36 -10.81 15.04
CA ARG A 145 12.13 -9.61 14.66
C ARG A 145 11.84 -9.20 13.22
N LEU A 146 11.82 -10.15 12.29
CA LEU A 146 11.48 -9.91 10.88
C LEU A 146 10.05 -9.42 10.73
N GLY A 147 9.09 -10.00 11.43
CA GLY A 147 7.70 -9.54 11.44
C GLY A 147 7.55 -8.09 11.92
N ASN A 148 8.30 -7.70 12.95
CA ASN A 148 8.24 -6.36 13.51
C ASN A 148 8.99 -5.31 12.69
N TYR A 149 10.12 -5.66 12.11
CA TYR A 149 11.04 -4.71 11.48
C TYR A 149 11.24 -4.92 9.98
N GLY A 150 10.67 -5.96 9.38
CA GLY A 150 10.86 -6.29 7.98
C GLY A 150 10.52 -5.14 7.04
N TYR A 151 9.34 -4.54 7.22
CA TYR A 151 8.98 -3.36 6.42
C TYR A 151 9.84 -2.14 6.72
N ALA A 152 10.23 -1.92 7.98
CA ALA A 152 11.13 -0.81 8.33
C ALA A 152 12.51 -0.99 7.69
N SER A 153 13.00 -2.23 7.55
CA SER A 153 14.27 -2.53 6.90
C SER A 153 14.30 -2.11 5.43
N LEU A 154 13.14 -2.12 4.73
CA LEU A 154 13.06 -1.70 3.33
C LEU A 154 13.38 -0.21 3.14
N PHE A 155 13.00 0.65 4.09
CA PHE A 155 13.38 2.06 4.06
C PHE A 155 14.89 2.27 4.17
N TRP A 156 15.57 1.37 4.88
CA TRP A 156 17.02 1.40 4.99
C TRP A 156 17.74 1.08 3.67
N LEU A 157 17.15 0.24 2.80
CA LEU A 157 17.67 -0.04 1.45
C LEU A 157 17.87 1.23 0.61
N SER A 158 16.97 2.20 0.77
CA SER A 158 17.02 3.47 0.04
C SER A 158 17.88 4.54 0.72
N LYS A 159 18.38 4.28 1.94
CA LYS A 159 19.19 5.22 2.71
C LYS A 159 20.52 5.48 2.02
N GLY A 160 20.83 6.74 1.78
CA GLY A 160 22.08 7.15 1.10
C GLY A 160 22.03 7.04 -0.42
N ASN A 161 21.01 6.48 -1.01
CA ASN A 161 20.85 6.36 -2.44
C ASN A 161 20.13 7.59 -3.01
N LYS A 162 20.89 8.67 -3.32
CA LYS A 162 20.36 9.96 -3.77
C LYS A 162 19.51 9.91 -5.03
N GLY A 163 19.62 8.84 -5.83
CA GLY A 163 18.87 8.64 -7.07
C GLY A 163 17.60 7.80 -6.95
N ALA A 164 17.32 7.19 -5.80
CA ALA A 164 16.15 6.33 -5.65
C ALA A 164 14.86 7.15 -5.68
N ARG A 165 14.10 7.06 -6.77
CA ARG A 165 12.81 7.73 -6.93
C ARG A 165 11.73 7.11 -6.03
N ILE A 166 11.72 5.77 -5.90
CA ILE A 166 10.78 5.00 -5.07
C ILE A 166 11.54 4.45 -3.86
N ARG A 167 11.07 4.79 -2.66
CA ARG A 167 11.64 4.32 -1.40
C ARG A 167 10.76 3.29 -0.69
N LYS A 168 9.49 3.24 -1.05
CA LYS A 168 8.48 2.33 -0.58
C LYS A 168 7.44 2.18 -1.67
N TYR A 169 7.01 0.95 -1.92
CA TYR A 169 5.92 0.69 -2.85
C TYR A 169 4.57 0.79 -2.14
N TYR A 170 3.65 1.53 -2.75
CA TYR A 170 2.26 1.67 -2.33
C TYR A 170 1.39 1.02 -3.40
N CYS A 171 1.12 -0.26 -3.24
CA CYS A 171 0.40 -1.06 -4.23
C CYS A 171 -0.54 -2.06 -3.55
N GLY A 172 -1.48 -2.57 -4.34
CA GLY A 172 -2.50 -3.50 -3.91
C GLY A 172 -3.83 -2.84 -3.53
N GLU A 173 -4.90 -3.61 -3.68
CA GLU A 173 -6.26 -3.20 -3.38
C GLU A 173 -6.39 -2.63 -1.95
N ARG A 174 -5.82 -3.34 -0.97
CA ARG A 174 -5.87 -2.93 0.45
C ARG A 174 -5.21 -1.59 0.69
N VAL A 175 -4.05 -1.36 0.06
CA VAL A 175 -3.31 -0.10 0.21
C VAL A 175 -4.12 1.06 -0.39
N PHE A 176 -4.71 0.87 -1.58
CA PHE A 176 -5.53 1.91 -2.22
C PHE A 176 -6.78 2.24 -1.41
N LEU A 177 -7.45 1.23 -0.83
CA LEU A 177 -8.59 1.44 0.07
C LEU A 177 -8.19 2.25 1.32
N THR A 178 -7.03 1.92 1.92
CA THR A 178 -6.49 2.64 3.08
C THR A 178 -6.14 4.09 2.73
N LEU A 179 -5.45 4.32 1.60
CA LEU A 179 -5.08 5.67 1.14
C LEU A 179 -6.30 6.53 0.80
N ALA A 180 -7.38 5.91 0.31
CA ALA A 180 -8.63 6.60 0.01
C ALA A 180 -9.32 7.13 1.27
N SER A 181 -9.04 6.56 2.44
CA SER A 181 -9.53 7.05 3.76
C SER A 181 -11.02 7.34 3.78
N GLY A 182 -11.85 6.37 3.36
CA GLY A 182 -13.31 6.51 3.32
C GLY A 182 -13.87 7.34 2.14
N ASN A 183 -13.02 7.87 1.27
CA ASN A 183 -13.46 8.72 0.16
C ASN A 183 -13.42 7.99 -1.19
N ILE A 184 -14.59 7.65 -1.71
CA ILE A 184 -14.73 6.92 -2.99
C ILE A 184 -14.12 7.70 -4.18
N ARG A 185 -14.17 9.02 -4.17
CA ARG A 185 -13.57 9.83 -5.23
C ARG A 185 -12.07 9.62 -5.28
N TYR A 186 -11.40 9.65 -4.14
CA TYR A 186 -9.96 9.42 -4.07
C TYR A 186 -9.58 8.00 -4.44
N PHE A 187 -10.39 7.02 -4.04
CA PHE A 187 -10.18 5.63 -4.46
C PHE A 187 -10.21 5.48 -5.98
N LEU A 188 -11.20 6.09 -6.64
CA LEU A 188 -11.31 6.04 -8.09
C LEU A 188 -10.20 6.84 -8.78
N GLU A 189 -9.80 7.97 -8.23
CA GLU A 189 -8.70 8.79 -8.73
C GLU A 189 -7.35 8.04 -8.65
N LEU A 190 -7.10 7.30 -7.57
CA LEU A 190 -5.92 6.45 -7.45
C LEU A 190 -5.86 5.40 -8.56
N ILE A 191 -6.99 4.73 -8.86
CA ILE A 191 -7.05 3.74 -9.93
C ILE A 191 -6.84 4.40 -11.30
N ASP A 192 -7.51 5.50 -11.56
CA ASP A 192 -7.42 6.24 -12.83
C ASP A 192 -5.99 6.73 -13.09
N CYS A 193 -5.35 7.36 -12.10
CA CYS A 193 -3.95 7.75 -12.20
C CYS A 193 -3.03 6.55 -12.43
N ALA A 194 -3.27 5.42 -11.77
CA ALA A 194 -2.42 4.24 -11.93
C ALA A 194 -2.53 3.65 -13.36
N VAL A 195 -3.73 3.61 -13.92
CA VAL A 195 -3.95 3.25 -15.34
C VAL A 195 -3.26 4.23 -16.27
N THR A 196 -3.37 5.53 -15.99
CA THR A 196 -2.72 6.59 -16.79
C THR A 196 -1.21 6.43 -16.81
N TYR A 197 -0.58 6.08 -15.67
CA TYR A 197 0.85 5.80 -15.63
C TYR A 197 1.24 4.57 -16.45
N GLU A 198 0.45 3.48 -16.43
CA GLU A 198 0.69 2.32 -17.30
C GLU A 198 0.65 2.69 -18.77
N LEU A 199 -0.35 3.49 -19.18
CA LEU A 199 -0.46 3.96 -20.55
C LEU A 199 0.71 4.87 -20.96
N SER A 200 1.19 5.71 -20.04
CA SER A 200 2.33 6.62 -20.29
C SER A 200 3.67 5.88 -20.43
N GLU A 201 3.82 4.71 -19.85
CA GLU A 201 4.99 3.82 -20.04
C GLU A 201 4.93 3.06 -21.39
N GLY A 202 3.96 3.37 -22.25
CA GLY A 202 3.79 2.79 -23.58
C GLY A 202 3.03 1.46 -23.61
N ARG A 203 2.56 0.97 -22.47
CA ARG A 203 1.69 -0.22 -22.40
C ARG A 203 0.29 0.13 -22.89
N LYS A 204 -0.36 -0.81 -23.53
CA LYS A 204 -1.71 -0.63 -24.10
C LYS A 204 -2.63 -1.77 -23.69
N PHE A 205 -3.94 -1.54 -23.67
CA PHE A 205 -4.87 -2.64 -23.66
C PHE A 205 -4.80 -3.40 -25.01
N PRO A 206 -4.79 -4.75 -25.02
CA PRO A 206 -5.02 -5.69 -23.92
C PRO A 206 -3.79 -6.09 -23.08
N GLU A 207 -2.67 -5.44 -23.18
CA GLU A 207 -1.43 -5.81 -22.47
C GLU A 207 -1.49 -5.44 -20.98
N ILE A 208 -2.36 -4.49 -20.61
CA ILE A 208 -2.54 -4.05 -19.22
C ILE A 208 -3.59 -4.94 -18.55
N LEU A 209 -3.18 -6.13 -18.15
CA LEU A 209 -4.02 -7.03 -17.32
C LEU A 209 -3.81 -6.77 -15.83
N VAL A 210 -2.64 -6.25 -15.47
CA VAL A 210 -2.23 -5.94 -14.09
C VAL A 210 -1.50 -4.61 -14.10
N ILE A 211 -1.85 -3.72 -13.17
CA ILE A 211 -1.14 -2.45 -12.98
C ILE A 211 0.13 -2.71 -12.18
N SER A 212 1.27 -2.26 -12.70
CA SER A 212 2.58 -2.47 -12.07
C SER A 212 2.67 -1.78 -10.70
N PRO A 213 3.45 -2.32 -9.76
CA PRO A 213 3.70 -1.68 -8.47
C PRO A 213 4.27 -0.26 -8.59
N LYS A 214 5.06 -0.01 -9.65
CA LYS A 214 5.62 1.31 -9.97
C LYS A 214 4.51 2.31 -10.28
N SER A 215 3.62 1.99 -11.19
CA SER A 215 2.52 2.87 -11.61
C SER A 215 1.54 3.13 -10.48
N GLN A 216 1.22 2.10 -9.68
CA GLN A 216 0.41 2.25 -8.49
C GLN A 216 1.06 3.22 -7.48
N THR A 217 2.36 3.08 -7.23
CA THR A 217 3.11 3.95 -6.30
C THR A 217 3.18 5.40 -6.78
N LEU A 218 3.40 5.60 -8.07
CA LEU A 218 3.41 6.94 -8.66
C LEU A 218 2.04 7.61 -8.58
N ALA A 219 0.96 6.86 -8.83
CA ALA A 219 -0.40 7.34 -8.65
C ALA A 219 -0.71 7.71 -7.20
N ALA A 220 -0.31 6.87 -6.24
CA ALA A 220 -0.48 7.15 -4.82
C ALA A 220 0.22 8.44 -4.40
N ARG A 221 1.43 8.68 -4.92
CA ARG A 221 2.19 9.90 -4.68
C ARG A 221 1.51 11.12 -5.30
N GLU A 222 1.14 11.05 -6.59
CA GLU A 222 0.52 12.17 -7.30
C GLU A 222 -0.82 12.59 -6.67
N VAL A 223 -1.70 11.63 -6.37
CA VAL A 223 -2.97 11.92 -5.69
C VAL A 223 -2.74 12.48 -4.29
N GLY A 224 -1.71 12.02 -3.58
CA GLY A 224 -1.32 12.55 -2.27
C GLY A 224 -0.79 14.00 -2.34
N GLU A 225 -0.02 14.34 -3.37
CA GLU A 225 0.54 15.71 -3.56
C GLU A 225 -0.53 16.74 -3.95
N ARG A 226 -1.66 16.30 -4.54
CA ARG A 226 -2.78 17.18 -4.90
C ARG A 226 -3.69 17.55 -3.73
N ARG A 227 -3.49 16.98 -2.55
CA ARG A 227 -4.27 17.21 -1.33
C ARG A 227 -3.60 18.20 -0.40
#